data_af190859af57c60e13fb520e9b527832
#
_entry.id   af190859af57c60e13fb520e9b527832
#
_cell.length_a   1.000
_cell.length_b   1.000
_cell.length_c   1.000
_cell.angle_alpha   90.00
_cell.angle_beta   90.00
_cell.angle_gamma   90.00
#
_symmetry.space_group_name_H-M   'P 1'
#
loop_
_entity.id
_entity.type
_entity.pdbx_description
1 polymer ?
#
loop_
_entity_poly.entity_id
_entity_poly.type
_entity_poly.pdbx_seq_one_letter_code
_entity_poly.pdbx_strand_id
1 'polypeptide(L)'
;LAVRRQRQMCIRDRKLTGGWAGYYDCNRLDNNAVVGKHPKFENVYLATGFTGRGLMQAPGIGRALTELITTGSYQSIDISNMAVERVLGAKARPEPYVL
;
A
#
# COMPACT_ATOMS: atom_id res chain seq x y z
N LEU A 1 -0.75 11.27 -27.52
CA LEU A 1 -1.41 12.57 -27.60
C LEU A 1 -2.33 12.84 -26.41
N ALA A 2 -3.21 11.92 -26.08
CA ALA A 2 -4.12 12.10 -24.94
C ALA A 2 -3.36 12.22 -23.62
N VAL A 3 -2.34 11.41 -23.41
CA VAL A 3 -1.51 11.45 -22.21
C VAL A 3 -0.76 12.78 -22.12
N ARG A 4 -0.19 13.23 -23.21
CA ARG A 4 0.52 14.52 -23.27
C ARG A 4 -0.44 15.68 -22.99
N ARG A 5 -1.64 15.62 -23.53
CA ARG A 5 -2.66 16.64 -23.31
C ARG A 5 -3.08 16.71 -21.85
N GLN A 6 -3.29 15.55 -21.23
CA GLN A 6 -3.58 15.48 -19.80
C GLN A 6 -2.45 16.05 -18.93
N ARG A 7 -1.22 15.76 -19.30
CA ARG A 7 -0.05 16.29 -18.58
C ARG A 7 0.02 17.81 -18.67
N GLN A 8 -0.28 18.36 -19.84
CA GLN A 8 -0.34 19.80 -20.01
C GLN A 8 -1.46 20.43 -19.19
N MET A 9 -2.63 19.82 -19.19
CA MET A 9 -3.75 20.27 -18.37
C MET A 9 -3.40 20.29 -16.89
N CYS A 10 -2.75 19.24 -16.40
CA CYS A 10 -2.36 19.16 -15.00
C CYS A 10 -1.30 20.17 -14.60
N ILE A 11 -0.45 20.59 -15.54
CA ILE A 11 0.65 21.49 -15.25
C ILE A 11 0.31 22.93 -15.58
N ARG A 12 -0.35 23.18 -16.73
CA ARG A 12 -0.55 24.54 -17.24
C ARG A 12 -1.88 25.15 -16.84
N ASP A 13 -2.94 24.34 -16.77
CA ASP A 13 -4.29 24.84 -16.50
C ASP A 13 -4.61 24.97 -15.03
N ARG A 14 -3.71 24.51 -14.16
CA ARG A 14 -3.92 24.55 -12.74
C ARG A 14 -3.00 25.57 -12.10
N LYS A 15 -3.61 26.44 -11.31
CA LYS A 15 -2.89 27.42 -10.53
C LYS A 15 -2.62 26.88 -9.14
N LEU A 16 -1.38 26.98 -8.69
CA LEU A 16 -1.03 26.62 -7.32
C LEU A 16 -1.58 27.68 -6.37
N THR A 17 -2.56 27.30 -5.55
CA THR A 17 -3.20 28.21 -4.60
C THR A 17 -2.73 27.96 -3.17
N GLY A 18 -2.00 26.91 -2.91
CA GLY A 18 -1.50 26.60 -1.57
C GLY A 18 -0.89 25.22 -1.55
N GLY A 19 -0.33 24.88 -0.39
CA GLY A 19 0.27 23.57 -0.20
C GLY A 19 0.38 23.27 1.29
N TRP A 20 0.49 21.98 1.59
CA TRP A 20 0.71 21.52 2.95
C TRP A 20 1.49 20.23 2.90
N ALA A 21 2.11 19.88 4.03
CA ALA A 21 2.81 18.62 4.20
C ALA A 21 2.06 17.74 5.20
N GLY A 22 2.17 16.44 5.02
CA GLY A 22 1.59 15.48 5.94
C GLY A 22 2.54 14.33 6.18
N TYR A 23 2.34 13.63 7.27
CA TYR A 23 3.10 12.42 7.55
C TYR A 23 2.40 11.22 6.95
N TYR A 24 3.18 10.26 6.48
CA TYR A 24 2.64 8.99 6.04
C TYR A 24 3.33 7.84 6.78
N ASP A 25 2.66 6.69 6.81
CA ASP A 25 3.16 5.50 7.46
C ASP A 25 4.32 4.90 6.68
N CYS A 26 5.46 4.76 7.34
CA CYS A 26 6.68 4.26 6.70
C CYS A 26 7.11 2.96 7.36
N ASN A 27 7.25 1.90 6.55
CA ASN A 27 7.85 0.67 7.02
C ASN A 27 9.36 0.77 6.85
N ARG A 28 10.06 0.92 7.95
CA ARG A 28 11.50 1.15 7.94
C ARG A 28 12.32 -0.09 7.61
N LEU A 29 11.71 -1.27 7.63
CA LEU A 29 12.42 -2.49 7.29
C LEU A 29 12.74 -2.55 5.79
N ASP A 30 11.75 -2.31 4.93
CA ASP A 30 11.92 -2.51 3.50
C ASP A 30 11.06 -1.59 2.63
N ASN A 31 10.42 -0.58 3.20
CA ASN A 31 9.53 0.36 2.49
C ASN A 31 8.34 -0.32 1.80
N ASN A 32 7.96 -1.50 2.25
CA ASN A 32 6.81 -2.22 1.73
C ASN A 32 5.71 -2.36 2.77
N ALA A 33 4.48 -2.42 2.30
CA ALA A 33 3.31 -2.54 3.17
C ALA A 33 3.33 -3.86 3.94
N VAL A 34 2.70 -3.83 5.11
CA VAL A 34 2.45 -5.01 5.93
C VAL A 34 0.94 -5.25 5.91
N VAL A 35 0.53 -6.35 5.31
CA VAL A 35 -0.88 -6.66 5.10
C VAL A 35 -1.14 -8.10 5.46
N GLY A 36 -2.18 -8.34 6.23
CA GLY A 36 -2.61 -9.70 6.52
C GLY A 36 -3.13 -9.88 7.93
N LYS A 37 -3.34 -11.13 8.28
CA LYS A 37 -3.82 -11.52 9.58
C LYS A 37 -2.70 -11.45 10.61
N HIS A 38 -3.02 -10.93 11.79
CA HIS A 38 -2.07 -10.92 12.90
C HIS A 38 -1.82 -12.36 13.37
N PRO A 39 -0.56 -12.77 13.56
CA PRO A 39 -0.25 -14.18 13.89
C PRO A 39 -0.74 -14.62 15.26
N LYS A 40 -0.92 -13.69 16.21
CA LYS A 40 -1.33 -14.03 17.59
C LYS A 40 -2.83 -13.88 17.81
N PHE A 41 -3.53 -13.12 16.99
CA PHE A 41 -4.94 -12.82 17.19
C PHE A 41 -5.73 -13.24 15.95
N GLU A 42 -6.76 -14.03 16.14
CA GLU A 42 -7.54 -14.59 15.02
C GLU A 42 -8.41 -13.56 14.30
N ASN A 43 -8.81 -12.51 15.00
CA ASN A 43 -9.76 -11.53 14.49
C ASN A 43 -9.12 -10.16 14.24
N VAL A 44 -7.79 -10.09 14.17
CA VAL A 44 -7.06 -8.84 13.91
C VAL A 44 -6.36 -8.94 12.56
N TYR A 45 -6.65 -7.99 11.69
CA TYR A 45 -6.04 -7.87 10.37
C TYR A 45 -5.35 -6.53 10.27
N LEU A 46 -4.20 -6.50 9.61
CA LEU A 46 -3.38 -5.31 9.47
C LEU A 46 -3.27 -4.90 8.01
N ALA A 47 -3.27 -3.60 7.77
CA ALA A 47 -2.97 -3.01 6.47
C ALA A 47 -2.27 -1.67 6.76
N THR A 48 -0.96 -1.67 6.78
CA THR A 48 -0.18 -0.52 7.23
C THR A 48 1.19 -0.47 6.57
N GLY A 49 1.91 0.63 6.77
CA GLY A 49 3.28 0.76 6.28
C GLY A 49 3.39 0.93 4.78
N PHE A 50 2.42 1.57 4.13
CA PHE A 50 2.38 1.70 2.67
C PHE A 50 3.45 2.63 2.10
N THR A 51 4.11 3.41 2.93
CA THR A 51 5.24 4.26 2.55
C THR A 51 4.90 5.18 1.37
N GLY A 52 3.79 5.91 1.52
CA GLY A 52 3.33 6.89 0.54
C GLY A 52 2.53 6.33 -0.64
N ARG A 53 2.29 5.02 -0.72
CA ARG A 53 1.61 4.39 -1.85
C ARG A 53 0.23 3.83 -1.52
N GLY A 54 -0.30 4.16 -0.34
CA GLY A 54 -1.57 3.59 0.12
C GLY A 54 -2.75 3.89 -0.77
N LEU A 55 -2.84 5.12 -1.28
CA LEU A 55 -3.96 5.52 -2.13
C LEU A 55 -4.00 4.69 -3.41
N MET A 56 -2.86 4.48 -4.05
CA MET A 56 -2.78 3.72 -5.29
C MET A 56 -3.07 2.23 -5.08
N GLN A 57 -2.68 1.70 -3.94
CA GLN A 57 -2.79 0.27 -3.64
C GLN A 57 -4.10 -0.10 -2.95
N ALA A 58 -4.86 0.89 -2.47
CA ALA A 58 -6.04 0.65 -1.65
C ALA A 58 -7.09 -0.29 -2.29
N PRO A 59 -7.45 -0.15 -3.58
CA PRO A 59 -8.46 -1.05 -4.15
C PRO A 59 -8.00 -2.51 -4.16
N GLY A 60 -6.77 -2.76 -4.55
CA GLY A 60 -6.22 -4.12 -4.57
C GLY A 60 -6.09 -4.73 -3.18
N ILE A 61 -5.59 -3.95 -2.23
CA ILE A 61 -5.45 -4.39 -0.85
C ILE A 61 -6.81 -4.66 -0.22
N GLY A 62 -7.79 -3.79 -0.45
CA GLY A 62 -9.15 -3.98 0.05
C GLY A 62 -9.77 -5.26 -0.45
N ARG A 63 -9.62 -5.55 -1.74
CA ARG A 63 -10.10 -6.80 -2.32
C ARG A 63 -9.40 -8.00 -1.72
N ALA A 64 -8.08 -7.95 -1.62
CA ALA A 64 -7.30 -9.06 -1.07
C ALA A 64 -7.68 -9.35 0.39
N LEU A 65 -7.83 -8.31 1.21
CA LEU A 65 -8.25 -8.48 2.60
C LEU A 65 -9.67 -9.03 2.71
N THR A 66 -10.58 -8.56 1.86
CA THR A 66 -11.95 -9.08 1.83
C THR A 66 -11.95 -10.58 1.54
N GLU A 67 -11.17 -11.01 0.56
CA GLU A 67 -11.05 -12.43 0.24
C GLU A 67 -10.42 -13.22 1.39
N LEU A 68 -9.38 -12.68 2.01
CA LEU A 68 -8.75 -13.33 3.15
C LEU A 68 -9.71 -13.49 4.33
N ILE A 69 -10.49 -12.47 4.64
CA ILE A 69 -11.44 -12.50 5.76
C ILE A 69 -12.60 -13.45 5.48
N THR A 70 -13.14 -13.45 4.26
CA THR A 70 -14.33 -14.21 3.92
C THR A 70 -14.04 -15.66 3.55
N THR A 71 -12.93 -15.93 2.85
CA THR A 71 -12.63 -17.28 2.36
C THR A 71 -11.40 -17.91 3.02
N GLY A 72 -10.64 -17.14 3.78
CA GLY A 72 -9.42 -17.61 4.44
C GLY A 72 -8.17 -17.64 3.58
N SER A 73 -8.27 -17.26 2.31
CA SER A 73 -7.11 -17.23 1.42
C SER A 73 -7.27 -16.17 0.33
N TYR A 74 -6.14 -15.76 -0.26
CA TYR A 74 -6.16 -14.84 -1.39
C TYR A 74 -6.59 -15.58 -2.66
N GLN A 75 -7.57 -15.03 -3.37
CA GLN A 75 -8.13 -15.64 -4.56
C GLN A 75 -7.68 -14.95 -5.84
N SER A 76 -7.82 -13.62 -5.90
CA SER A 76 -7.53 -12.83 -7.11
C SER A 76 -6.09 -12.38 -7.17
N ILE A 77 -5.54 -11.94 -6.04
CA ILE A 77 -4.19 -11.41 -5.95
C ILE A 77 -3.53 -12.05 -4.74
N ASP A 78 -2.35 -12.63 -4.94
CA ASP A 78 -1.57 -13.21 -3.84
C ASP A 78 -0.61 -12.15 -3.29
N ILE A 79 -0.91 -11.66 -2.09
CA ILE A 79 -0.06 -10.71 -1.38
C ILE A 79 0.56 -11.34 -0.12
N SER A 80 0.71 -12.65 -0.10
CA SER A 80 1.28 -13.37 1.05
C SER A 80 2.70 -12.91 1.39
N ASN A 81 3.44 -12.37 0.42
CA ASN A 81 4.76 -11.82 0.65
C ASN A 81 4.75 -10.51 1.46
N MET A 82 3.59 -9.91 1.70
CA MET A 82 3.42 -8.72 2.54
C MET A 82 2.98 -9.08 3.96
N ALA A 83 2.99 -10.34 4.32
CA ALA A 83 2.45 -10.82 5.59
C ALA A 83 3.18 -10.24 6.81
N VAL A 84 2.48 -10.21 7.93
CA VAL A 84 3.00 -9.68 9.20
C VAL A 84 4.22 -10.47 9.67
N GLU A 85 4.25 -11.77 9.42
CA GLU A 85 5.34 -12.66 9.80
C GLU A 85 6.67 -12.22 9.18
N ARG A 86 6.64 -11.61 8.01
CA ARG A 86 7.84 -11.07 7.36
C ARG A 86 8.53 -10.02 8.23
N VAL A 87 7.74 -9.14 8.83
CA VAL A 87 8.28 -8.08 9.70
C VAL A 87 8.80 -8.67 11.01
N LEU A 88 8.04 -9.60 11.59
CA LEU A 88 8.45 -10.26 12.83
C LEU A 88 9.72 -11.09 12.64
N GLY A 89 9.88 -11.69 11.45
CA GLY A 89 11.09 -12.44 11.11
C GLY A 89 12.20 -11.59 10.52
N ALA A 90 11.99 -10.27 10.38
CA ALA A 90 12.93 -9.33 9.78
C ALA A 90 13.39 -9.73 8.36
N LYS A 91 12.49 -10.34 7.60
CA LYS A 91 12.77 -10.75 6.22
C LYS A 91 12.41 -9.61 5.27
N ALA A 92 13.38 -8.74 5.01
CA ALA A 92 13.18 -7.57 4.18
C ALA A 92 12.97 -7.94 2.70
N ARG A 93 12.09 -7.17 2.05
CA ARG A 93 11.90 -7.18 0.60
C ARG A 93 11.97 -5.73 0.13
N PRO A 94 13.17 -5.20 -0.06
CA PRO A 94 13.36 -3.77 -0.29
C PRO A 94 12.62 -3.26 -1.51
N GLU A 95 12.01 -2.10 -1.35
CA GLU A 95 11.35 -1.39 -2.43
C GLU A 95 12.11 -0.09 -2.69
N PRO A 96 12.79 0.04 -3.83
CA PRO A 96 13.61 1.23 -4.11
C PRO A 96 12.78 2.46 -4.51
N TYR A 97 11.54 2.27 -4.94
CA TYR A 97 10.71 3.37 -5.42
C TYR A 97 9.80 3.89 -4.30
N VAL A 98 10.32 4.84 -3.55
CA VAL A 98 9.61 5.45 -2.42
C VAL A 98 9.15 6.84 -2.82
N LEU A 99 7.92 7.18 -2.48
CA LEU A 99 7.33 8.49 -2.75
C LEU A 99 7.64 9.51 -1.64
#